data_2ec3eb5d5fc7b802bee48feba41b613c
#
_entry.id   2ec3eb5d5fc7b802bee48feba41b613c
#
_cell.length_a   1.000
_cell.length_b   1.000
_cell.length_c   1.000
_cell.angle_alpha   90.00
_cell.angle_beta   90.00
_cell.angle_gamma   90.00
#
_symmetry.space_group_name_H-M   'P 1'
#
loop_
_entity.id
_entity.type
_entity.pdbx_description
1 polymer ?
#
loop_
_entity_poly.entity_id
_entity_poly.type
_entity_poly.pdbx_seq_one_letter_code
_entity_poly.pdbx_strand_id
1 'polypeptide(L)'
;MKLNLQKPLVIFDLETTGLDLVKDRIIQISYIKVYPDGKETRGNEIINPEKPISADITALTGFSNEDVKDKPTFKNIASKLNEEFKGCDFAGFNSNHFDIPLLAEEFLRAGI
;
A
#
# COMPACT_ATOMS: atom_id res chain seq x y z
N MET A 1 14.42 2.19 15.00
CA MET A 1 13.68 3.43 15.30
C MET A 1 13.07 3.32 16.68
N LYS A 2 13.24 4.33 17.49
CA LYS A 2 12.68 4.35 18.84
C LYS A 2 11.57 5.39 18.92
N LEU A 3 10.35 4.93 19.09
CA LEU A 3 9.19 5.78 19.24
C LEU A 3 8.42 5.35 20.50
N ASN A 4 7.73 6.28 21.10
CA ASN A 4 6.91 6.00 22.28
C ASN A 4 5.55 5.47 21.84
N LEU A 5 5.50 4.21 21.42
CA LEU A 5 4.31 3.59 20.84
C LEU A 5 3.62 2.69 21.85
N GLN A 6 2.28 2.70 21.84
CA GLN A 6 1.46 1.72 22.55
C GLN A 6 1.01 0.59 21.64
N LYS A 7 0.95 0.85 20.33
CA LYS A 7 0.60 -0.13 19.29
C LYS A 7 1.69 -0.12 18.23
N PRO A 8 1.83 -1.20 17.46
CA PRO A 8 2.71 -1.15 16.31
C PRO A 8 2.27 -0.04 15.35
N LEU A 9 3.23 0.61 14.71
CA LEU A 9 2.99 1.65 13.73
C LEU A 9 3.44 1.14 12.36
N VAL A 10 2.54 1.19 11.38
CA VAL A 10 2.86 0.89 9.99
C VAL A 10 3.10 2.22 9.27
N ILE A 11 4.33 2.42 8.82
CA ILE A 11 4.71 3.56 7.99
C ILE A 11 4.77 3.03 6.57
N PHE A 12 3.98 3.58 5.66
CA PHE A 12 3.86 3.02 4.32
C PHE A 12 3.91 4.09 3.24
N ASP A 13 4.25 3.64 2.04
CA ASP A 13 4.27 4.45 0.83
C ASP A 13 3.62 3.68 -0.30
N LEU A 14 2.85 4.35 -1.14
CA LEU A 14 2.12 3.75 -2.25
C LEU A 14 2.61 4.30 -3.57
N GLU A 15 2.74 3.41 -4.56
CA GLU A 15 2.76 3.78 -5.96
C GLU A 15 1.40 3.42 -6.55
N THR A 16 0.78 4.32 -7.28
CA THR A 16 -0.60 4.19 -7.74
C THR A 16 -0.75 4.53 -9.21
N THR A 17 -1.90 4.16 -9.79
CA THR A 17 -2.20 4.48 -11.18
C THR A 17 -2.59 5.95 -11.39
N GLY A 18 -2.78 6.70 -10.32
CA GLY A 18 -3.17 8.12 -10.38
C GLY A 18 -3.67 8.59 -9.02
N LEU A 19 -4.31 9.76 -9.00
CA LEU A 19 -4.72 10.42 -7.76
C LEU A 19 -6.24 10.46 -7.54
N ASP A 20 -7.00 9.63 -8.23
CA ASP A 20 -8.45 9.55 -8.08
C ASP A 20 -8.81 8.37 -7.17
N LEU A 21 -9.40 8.66 -6.01
CA LEU A 21 -9.74 7.62 -5.01
C LEU A 21 -10.75 6.61 -5.53
N VAL A 22 -11.59 7.00 -6.48
CA VAL A 22 -12.64 6.12 -7.03
C VAL A 22 -12.09 5.26 -8.16
N LYS A 23 -11.25 5.83 -9.02
CA LYS A 23 -10.82 5.21 -10.27
C LYS A 23 -9.45 4.57 -10.20
N ASP A 24 -8.58 5.08 -9.33
CA ASP A 24 -7.20 4.64 -9.32
C ASP A 24 -6.95 3.52 -8.31
N ARG A 25 -5.90 2.77 -8.57
CA ARG A 25 -5.58 1.56 -7.83
C ARG A 25 -4.11 1.58 -7.39
N ILE A 26 -3.81 0.79 -6.38
CA ILE A 26 -2.44 0.64 -5.88
C ILE A 26 -1.65 -0.28 -6.81
N ILE A 27 -0.43 0.13 -7.18
CA ILE A 27 0.54 -0.68 -7.92
C ILE A 27 1.54 -1.32 -6.96
N GLN A 28 1.94 -0.59 -5.93
CA GLN A 28 2.93 -1.06 -4.97
C GLN A 28 2.63 -0.50 -3.60
N ILE A 29 2.78 -1.32 -2.59
CA ILE A 29 2.81 -0.88 -1.20
C ILE A 29 4.15 -1.31 -0.58
N SER A 30 4.87 -0.34 -0.05
CA SER A 30 6.10 -0.56 0.71
C SER A 30 5.86 -0.11 2.13
N TYR A 31 6.26 -0.88 3.13
CA TYR A 31 5.99 -0.48 4.51
C TYR A 31 7.08 -0.95 5.47
N ILE A 32 7.13 -0.22 6.57
CA ILE A 32 7.92 -0.57 7.75
C ILE A 32 6.95 -0.65 8.91
N LYS A 33 6.94 -1.77 9.61
CA LYS A 33 6.15 -1.93 10.83
C LYS A 33 7.07 -1.82 12.02
N VAL A 34 6.81 -0.81 12.86
CA VAL A 34 7.60 -0.52 14.05
C VAL A 34 6.82 -0.96 15.26
N TYR A 35 7.41 -1.84 16.05
CA TYR A 35 6.78 -2.37 17.26
C TYR A 35 7.10 -1.49 18.47
N PRO A 36 6.26 -1.55 19.54
CA PRO A 36 6.52 -0.76 20.75
C PRO A 36 7.88 -1.00 21.39
N ASP A 37 8.46 -2.19 21.20
CA ASP A 37 9.80 -2.52 21.73
C ASP A 37 10.94 -1.99 20.86
N GLY A 38 10.62 -1.30 19.76
CA GLY A 38 11.60 -0.74 18.83
C GLY A 38 12.02 -1.66 17.69
N LYS A 39 11.55 -2.90 17.68
CA LYS A 39 11.80 -3.81 16.55
C LYS A 39 11.08 -3.34 15.30
N GLU A 40 11.63 -3.68 14.15
CA GLU A 40 11.06 -3.31 12.85
C GLU A 40 10.98 -4.53 11.95
N THR A 41 9.91 -4.59 11.17
CA THR A 41 9.80 -5.50 10.03
C THR A 41 9.45 -4.67 8.80
N ARG A 42 9.78 -5.20 7.62
CA ARG A 42 9.55 -4.49 6.35
C ARG A 42 8.80 -5.38 5.39
N GLY A 43 7.99 -4.77 4.55
CA GLY A 43 7.28 -5.47 3.50
C GLY A 43 7.23 -4.64 2.24
N ASN A 44 7.08 -5.33 1.11
CA ASN A 44 6.95 -4.71 -0.20
C ASN A 44 6.12 -5.64 -1.06
N GLU A 45 4.99 -5.14 -1.57
CA GLU A 45 4.11 -5.90 -2.46
C GLU A 45 3.91 -5.12 -3.74
N ILE A 46 4.21 -5.75 -4.87
CA ILE A 46 3.89 -5.24 -6.20
C ILE A 46 2.58 -5.89 -6.61
N ILE A 47 1.64 -5.08 -7.08
CA ILE A 47 0.24 -5.47 -7.25
C ILE A 47 -0.19 -5.20 -8.67
N ASN A 48 -0.95 -6.13 -9.24
CA ASN A 48 -1.65 -5.88 -10.49
C ASN A 48 -2.83 -4.95 -10.20
N PRO A 49 -2.82 -3.70 -10.71
CA PRO A 49 -3.87 -2.74 -10.39
C PRO A 49 -5.19 -3.01 -11.13
N GLU A 50 -5.23 -4.01 -12.00
CA GLU A 50 -6.41 -4.40 -12.76
C GLU A 50 -6.95 -3.28 -13.65
N LYS A 51 -6.09 -2.36 -14.04
CA LYS A 51 -6.39 -1.31 -15.01
C LYS A 51 -5.10 -0.91 -15.71
N PRO A 52 -5.21 -0.30 -16.91
CA PRO A 52 -4.01 0.12 -17.62
C PRO A 52 -3.23 1.19 -16.86
N ILE A 53 -1.91 1.08 -16.93
CA ILE A 53 -1.00 2.09 -16.40
C ILE A 53 -0.62 3.00 -17.56
N SER A 54 -0.90 4.31 -17.42
CA SER A 54 -0.58 5.26 -18.47
C SER A 54 0.93 5.45 -18.63
N ALA A 55 1.35 5.94 -19.79
CA ALA A 55 2.75 6.22 -20.04
C ALA A 55 3.32 7.24 -19.04
N ASP A 56 2.50 8.23 -18.64
CA ASP A 56 2.92 9.23 -17.66
C ASP A 56 3.16 8.59 -16.29
N ILE A 57 2.30 7.67 -15.88
CA ILE A 57 2.46 6.97 -14.61
C ILE A 57 3.67 6.03 -14.66
N THR A 58 3.88 5.35 -15.79
CA THR A 58 5.07 4.51 -15.97
C THR A 58 6.35 5.35 -15.83
N ALA A 59 6.38 6.53 -16.43
CA ALA A 59 7.52 7.44 -16.31
C ALA A 59 7.75 7.90 -14.87
N LEU A 60 6.67 8.11 -14.12
CA LEU A 60 6.75 8.60 -12.75
C LEU A 60 7.12 7.50 -11.76
N THR A 61 6.54 6.31 -11.90
CA THR A 61 6.66 5.22 -10.92
C THR A 61 7.69 4.17 -11.29
N GLY A 62 8.02 4.06 -12.56
CA GLY A 62 8.88 3.01 -13.08
C GLY A 62 8.16 1.70 -13.39
N PHE A 63 6.86 1.60 -13.13
CA PHE A 63 6.08 0.40 -13.40
C PHE A 63 5.31 0.50 -14.71
N SER A 64 5.44 -0.53 -15.56
CA SER A 64 4.69 -0.67 -16.80
C SER A 64 3.61 -1.72 -16.63
N ASN A 65 2.69 -1.78 -17.60
CA ASN A 65 1.67 -2.84 -17.65
C ASN A 65 2.30 -4.23 -17.66
N GLU A 66 3.43 -4.38 -18.36
CA GLU A 66 4.14 -5.64 -18.46
C GLU A 66 4.70 -6.09 -17.10
N ASP A 67 5.17 -5.14 -16.29
CA ASP A 67 5.77 -5.44 -14.98
C ASP A 67 4.76 -6.04 -14.01
N VAL A 68 3.49 -5.68 -14.13
CA VAL A 68 2.46 -6.01 -13.12
C VAL A 68 1.47 -7.09 -13.58
N LYS A 69 1.49 -7.46 -14.86
CA LYS A 69 0.46 -8.36 -15.41
C LYS A 69 0.37 -9.72 -14.70
N ASP A 70 1.50 -10.23 -14.20
CA ASP A 70 1.56 -11.53 -13.53
C ASP A 70 1.61 -11.40 -12.00
N LYS A 71 1.44 -10.19 -11.48
CA LYS A 71 1.44 -9.96 -10.05
C LYS A 71 0.05 -10.20 -9.47
N PRO A 72 -0.04 -10.50 -8.15
CA PRO A 72 -1.34 -10.67 -7.52
C PRO A 72 -2.14 -9.36 -7.54
N THR A 73 -3.45 -9.48 -7.55
CA THR A 73 -4.32 -8.32 -7.36
C THR A 73 -4.37 -7.95 -5.88
N PHE A 74 -4.87 -6.76 -5.57
CA PHE A 74 -5.04 -6.39 -4.16
C PHE A 74 -5.95 -7.38 -3.44
N LYS A 75 -7.01 -7.83 -4.10
CA LYS A 75 -7.92 -8.82 -3.53
C LYS A 75 -7.20 -10.11 -3.12
N ASN A 76 -6.22 -10.55 -3.91
CA ASN A 76 -5.46 -11.77 -3.61
C ASN A 76 -4.61 -11.63 -2.35
N ILE A 77 -4.11 -10.44 -2.04
CA ILE A 77 -3.20 -10.22 -0.91
C ILE A 77 -3.86 -9.52 0.27
N ALA A 78 -5.13 -9.11 0.13
CA ALA A 78 -5.80 -8.29 1.12
C ALA A 78 -5.87 -8.96 2.49
N SER A 79 -6.16 -10.25 2.55
CA SER A 79 -6.23 -10.98 3.83
C SER A 79 -4.87 -11.03 4.53
N LYS A 80 -3.81 -11.25 3.77
CA LYS A 80 -2.43 -11.26 4.29
C LYS A 80 -2.06 -9.90 4.84
N LEU A 81 -2.32 -8.83 4.08
CA LEU A 81 -2.04 -7.47 4.54
C LEU A 81 -2.90 -7.09 5.73
N ASN A 82 -4.17 -7.49 5.74
CA ASN A 82 -5.06 -7.21 6.86
C ASN A 82 -4.53 -7.84 8.16
N GLU A 83 -4.06 -9.08 8.10
CA GLU A 83 -3.47 -9.74 9.27
C GLU A 83 -2.20 -9.02 9.73
N GLU A 84 -1.35 -8.60 8.78
CA GLU A 84 -0.11 -7.88 9.10
C GLU A 84 -0.41 -6.53 9.75
N PHE A 85 -1.45 -5.84 9.30
CA PHE A 85 -1.78 -4.49 9.73
C PHE A 85 -2.78 -4.44 10.90
N LYS A 86 -3.30 -5.58 11.31
CA LYS A 86 -4.31 -5.64 12.36
C LYS A 86 -3.80 -5.07 13.68
N GLY A 87 -4.58 -4.17 14.27
CA GLY A 87 -4.22 -3.55 15.55
C GLY A 87 -3.10 -2.53 15.47
N CYS A 88 -2.73 -2.09 14.27
CA CYS A 88 -1.66 -1.12 14.07
C CYS A 88 -2.21 0.28 13.84
N ASP A 89 -1.42 1.27 14.23
CA ASP A 89 -1.62 2.64 13.76
C ASP A 89 -0.94 2.80 12.39
N PHE A 90 -1.33 3.83 11.64
CA PHE A 90 -0.81 4.05 10.29
C PHE A 90 -0.30 5.47 10.10
N ALA A 91 0.79 5.59 9.33
CA ALA A 91 1.28 6.87 8.86
C ALA A 91 1.71 6.73 7.41
N GLY A 92 1.25 7.65 6.56
CA GLY A 92 1.73 7.73 5.18
C GLY A 92 3.06 8.44 5.13
N PHE A 93 3.94 8.00 4.25
CA PHE A 93 5.27 8.57 4.13
C PHE A 93 5.24 9.99 3.54
N ASN A 94 4.48 10.18 2.47
CA ASN A 94 4.45 11.45 1.74
C ASN A 94 3.10 12.17 1.77
N SER A 95 1.99 11.46 1.96
CA SER A 95 0.67 12.08 1.83
C SER A 95 -0.40 11.28 2.53
N ASN A 96 -0.78 11.73 3.70
CA ASN A 96 -1.90 11.14 4.44
C ASN A 96 -3.25 11.47 3.79
N HIS A 97 -3.30 12.50 2.94
CA HIS A 97 -4.56 12.92 2.30
C HIS A 97 -5.02 11.96 1.22
N PHE A 98 -4.09 11.20 0.63
CA PHE A 98 -4.41 10.29 -0.45
C PHE A 98 -4.12 8.84 -0.09
N ASP A 99 -2.94 8.55 0.45
CA ASP A 99 -2.46 7.17 0.65
C ASP A 99 -3.33 6.40 1.63
N ILE A 100 -3.66 6.99 2.78
CA ILE A 100 -4.50 6.32 3.79
C ILE A 100 -5.91 6.10 3.27
N PRO A 101 -6.60 7.09 2.68
CA PRO A 101 -7.92 6.85 2.09
C PRO A 101 -7.90 5.82 0.97
N LEU A 102 -6.88 5.81 0.11
CA LEU A 102 -6.81 4.84 -0.97
C LEU A 102 -6.59 3.43 -0.45
N LEU A 103 -5.72 3.26 0.55
CA LEU A 103 -5.51 1.96 1.17
C LEU A 103 -6.81 1.43 1.77
N ALA A 104 -7.55 2.28 2.47
CA ALA A 104 -8.85 1.92 3.03
C ALA A 104 -9.84 1.52 1.93
N GLU A 105 -9.87 2.26 0.83
CA GLU A 105 -10.76 1.98 -0.30
C GLU A 105 -10.43 0.63 -0.94
N GLU A 106 -9.15 0.30 -1.09
CA GLU A 106 -8.74 -0.99 -1.64
C GLU A 106 -9.18 -2.15 -0.74
N PHE A 107 -9.05 -2.00 0.58
CA PHE A 107 -9.54 -3.02 1.50
C PHE A 107 -11.06 -3.19 1.40
N LEU A 108 -11.81 -2.10 1.28
CA LEU A 108 -13.27 -2.17 1.10
C LEU A 108 -13.64 -2.90 -0.20
N ARG A 109 -12.95 -2.61 -1.30
CA ARG A 109 -13.17 -3.29 -2.58
C ARG A 109 -12.87 -4.78 -2.49
N ALA A 110 -11.94 -5.16 -1.62
CA ALA A 110 -11.59 -6.57 -1.39
C ALA A 110 -12.50 -7.28 -0.40
N GLY A 111 -13.48 -6.56 0.18
CA GLY A 111 -14.45 -7.14 1.10
C GLY A 111 -14.00 -7.19 2.55
N ILE A 112 -13.04 -6.35 2.91
CA ILE A 112 -12.50 -6.34 4.28
C ILE A 112 -12.93 -5.09 5.04
#